data_1c76540b219fd110088bcd5d0f6a2ee9
#
_entry.id   1c76540b219fd110088bcd5d0f6a2ee9
#
_cell.length_a   1.000
_cell.length_b   1.000
_cell.length_c   1.000
_cell.angle_alpha   90.00
_cell.angle_beta   90.00
_cell.angle_gamma   90.00
#
_symmetry.space_group_name_H-M   'P 1'
#
loop_
_entity.id
_entity.type
_entity.pdbx_description
1 polymer ?
#
loop_
_entity_poly.entity_id
_entity_poly.type
_entity_poly.pdbx_seq_one_letter_code
_entity_poly.pdbx_strand_id
1 'polypeptide(L)'
;MCRGLFALFSFGSFRDDSYVMTYQPQAGTDSCRPFLPARDFGLSKRFYEALGFTKELDGDVAIFRVGGSSFILQNRLEQQWAENSMMQLMVDDLDAWWARIESLHLKEHFGVPSPKKPELQPWGLRVAYVVDPSGVLWHIAQRRDGVVHDL
;
A
#
# COMPACT_ATOMS: atom_id res chain seq x y z
N MET A 1 48.33 -1.10 -64.91
CA MET A 1 48.88 -1.45 -63.60
C MET A 1 48.15 -0.67 -62.53
N CYS A 2 47.13 -1.25 -61.97
CA CYS A 2 46.45 -0.66 -60.81
C CYS A 2 46.13 -1.82 -59.85
N ARG A 3 46.78 -1.82 -58.71
CA ARG A 3 46.62 -2.79 -57.65
C ARG A 3 45.34 -2.44 -56.88
N GLY A 4 44.36 -3.33 -56.88
CA GLY A 4 43.17 -3.25 -56.03
C GLY A 4 43.51 -3.57 -54.57
N LEU A 5 43.10 -2.66 -53.71
CA LEU A 5 43.21 -2.82 -52.26
C LEU A 5 41.88 -3.44 -51.78
N PHE A 6 41.93 -4.72 -51.40
CA PHE A 6 40.79 -5.38 -50.69
C PHE A 6 40.79 -4.91 -49.24
N ALA A 7 39.80 -4.10 -48.87
CA ALA A 7 39.52 -3.80 -47.50
C ALA A 7 38.70 -4.94 -46.90
N LEU A 8 39.28 -5.70 -45.99
CA LEU A 8 38.59 -6.66 -45.12
C LEU A 8 37.76 -5.90 -44.08
N PHE A 9 36.44 -5.87 -44.27
CA PHE A 9 35.54 -5.47 -43.22
C PHE A 9 35.48 -6.62 -42.18
N SER A 10 36.12 -6.40 -41.06
CA SER A 10 35.94 -7.23 -39.87
C SER A 10 34.58 -6.87 -39.26
N PHE A 11 33.64 -7.81 -39.28
CA PHE A 11 32.41 -7.72 -38.53
C PHE A 11 32.77 -7.87 -37.04
N GLY A 12 32.85 -6.75 -36.35
CA GLY A 12 32.91 -6.72 -34.88
C GLY A 12 31.61 -7.29 -34.34
N SER A 13 31.73 -8.37 -33.59
CA SER A 13 30.66 -8.94 -32.77
C SER A 13 30.12 -7.84 -31.81
N PHE A 14 28.92 -7.32 -32.05
CA PHE A 14 28.18 -6.55 -31.09
C PHE A 14 27.83 -7.52 -29.93
N ARG A 15 28.60 -7.48 -28.86
CA ARG A 15 28.14 -7.98 -27.57
C ARG A 15 27.07 -7.01 -27.10
N ASP A 16 25.86 -7.51 -27.07
CA ASP A 16 24.74 -6.88 -26.36
C ASP A 16 25.03 -6.98 -24.83
N ASP A 17 25.87 -6.07 -24.37
CA ASP A 17 25.97 -5.83 -22.94
C ASP A 17 24.67 -5.14 -22.54
N SER A 18 23.63 -5.94 -22.30
CA SER A 18 22.43 -5.51 -21.61
C SER A 18 22.88 -4.95 -20.26
N TYR A 19 22.91 -3.62 -20.19
CA TYR A 19 23.27 -2.87 -18.99
C TYR A 19 22.17 -3.08 -17.97
N VAL A 20 22.28 -4.16 -17.20
CA VAL A 20 21.44 -4.38 -16.03
C VAL A 20 21.89 -3.37 -14.97
N MET A 21 21.21 -2.23 -14.92
CA MET A 21 21.33 -1.33 -13.77
C MET A 21 20.85 -2.08 -12.53
N THR A 22 21.76 -2.67 -11.81
CA THR A 22 21.49 -3.16 -10.46
C THR A 22 21.35 -1.96 -9.55
N TYR A 23 20.11 -1.52 -9.31
CA TYR A 23 19.82 -0.57 -8.25
C TYR A 23 20.20 -1.20 -6.90
N GLN A 24 21.13 -0.57 -6.21
CA GLN A 24 21.49 -0.92 -4.84
C GLN A 24 20.78 0.09 -3.92
N PRO A 25 19.67 -0.27 -3.29
CA PRO A 25 19.02 0.65 -2.34
C PRO A 25 20.00 0.94 -1.20
N GLN A 26 20.18 2.22 -0.90
CA GLN A 26 20.96 2.62 0.27
C GLN A 26 20.21 2.16 1.52
N ALA A 27 20.88 1.42 2.39
CA ALA A 27 20.27 0.85 3.57
C ALA A 27 19.58 1.92 4.43
N GLY A 28 18.26 1.81 4.54
CA GLY A 28 17.48 2.46 5.60
C GLY A 28 16.83 3.81 5.29
N THR A 29 16.91 4.36 4.08
CA THR A 29 16.37 5.69 3.77
C THR A 29 15.22 5.73 2.77
N ASP A 30 15.14 4.74 1.88
CA ASP A 30 14.10 4.75 0.85
C ASP A 30 12.74 4.31 1.42
N SER A 31 11.72 5.09 1.15
CA SER A 31 10.35 4.77 1.55
C SER A 31 9.37 5.19 0.47
N CYS A 32 8.35 4.37 0.24
CA CYS A 32 7.25 4.68 -0.65
C CYS A 32 5.98 4.86 0.19
N ARG A 33 5.25 5.96 -0.04
CA ARG A 33 3.98 6.22 0.64
C ARG A 33 2.89 6.48 -0.39
N PRO A 34 1.79 5.72 -0.36
CA PRO A 34 0.61 6.06 -1.15
C PRO A 34 -0.04 7.34 -0.61
N PHE A 35 -0.71 8.05 -1.51
CA PHE A 35 -1.58 9.16 -1.14
C PHE A 35 -3.02 8.66 -1.08
N LEU A 36 -3.72 8.96 0.01
CA LEU A 36 -5.15 8.68 0.16
C LEU A 36 -5.94 9.99 0.21
N PRO A 37 -7.04 10.09 -0.52
CA PRO A 37 -7.87 11.28 -0.51
C PRO A 37 -8.74 11.36 0.76
N ALA A 38 -9.08 12.57 1.21
CA ALA A 38 -10.04 12.77 2.28
C ALA A 38 -11.16 13.71 1.85
N ARG A 39 -12.41 13.26 2.00
CA ARG A 39 -13.62 14.09 1.81
C ARG A 39 -13.77 15.09 2.96
N ASP A 40 -13.65 14.60 4.17
CA ASP A 40 -13.55 15.37 5.40
C ASP A 40 -12.22 15.00 6.06
N PHE A 41 -11.27 15.93 5.95
CA PHE A 41 -9.90 15.70 6.43
C PHE A 41 -9.85 15.51 7.95
N GLY A 42 -10.65 16.28 8.69
CA GLY A 42 -10.73 16.17 10.14
C GLY A 42 -11.34 14.84 10.59
N LEU A 43 -12.44 14.42 9.93
CA LEU A 43 -13.09 13.14 10.22
C LEU A 43 -12.17 11.97 9.88
N SER A 44 -11.51 12.00 8.73
CA SER A 44 -10.59 10.95 8.31
C SER A 44 -9.39 10.83 9.25
N LYS A 45 -8.84 11.94 9.74
CA LYS A 45 -7.78 11.91 10.75
C LYS A 45 -8.23 11.18 12.03
N ARG A 46 -9.39 11.55 12.59
CA ARG A 46 -9.94 10.89 13.79
C ARG A 46 -10.23 9.40 13.56
N PHE A 47 -10.69 9.04 12.36
CA PHE A 47 -10.95 7.66 11.99
C PHE A 47 -9.66 6.81 12.04
N TYR A 48 -8.57 7.27 11.43
CA TYR A 48 -7.31 6.54 11.42
C TYR A 48 -6.67 6.46 12.82
N GLU A 49 -6.74 7.55 13.61
CA GLU A 49 -6.30 7.52 15.01
C GLU A 49 -7.11 6.51 15.83
N ALA A 50 -8.43 6.46 15.66
CA ALA A 50 -9.29 5.49 16.33
C ALA A 50 -8.94 4.05 15.94
N LEU A 51 -8.65 3.79 14.67
CA LEU A 51 -8.18 2.47 14.22
C LEU A 51 -6.81 2.07 14.81
N GLY A 52 -6.04 3.01 15.34
CA GLY A 52 -4.74 2.75 15.97
C GLY A 52 -3.54 3.11 15.12
N PHE A 53 -3.75 3.89 14.05
CA PHE A 53 -2.65 4.47 13.31
C PHE A 53 -2.05 5.65 14.07
N THR A 54 -0.73 5.76 14.05
CA THR A 54 -0.03 6.90 14.66
C THR A 54 0.07 8.03 13.64
N LYS A 55 -0.42 9.22 14.02
CA LYS A 55 -0.25 10.43 13.21
C LYS A 55 1.14 11.02 13.47
N GLU A 56 2.01 11.03 12.44
CA GLU A 56 3.38 11.55 12.52
C GLU A 56 3.50 13.01 12.08
N LEU A 57 2.63 13.43 11.16
CA LEU A 57 2.56 14.81 10.65
C LEU A 57 1.10 15.24 10.63
N ASP A 58 0.85 16.51 10.97
CA ASP A 58 -0.47 17.14 10.86
C ASP A 58 -0.28 18.57 10.33
N GLY A 59 -0.63 18.80 9.07
CA GLY A 59 -0.52 20.06 8.36
C GLY A 59 -1.49 20.09 7.17
N ASP A 60 -1.07 20.60 6.03
CA ASP A 60 -1.83 20.58 4.77
C ASP A 60 -2.10 19.14 4.29
N VAL A 61 -1.24 18.23 4.71
CA VAL A 61 -1.43 16.79 4.62
C VAL A 61 -1.17 16.18 6.00
N ALA A 62 -1.65 14.96 6.24
CA ALA A 62 -1.30 14.20 7.43
C ALA A 62 -0.54 12.91 7.04
N ILE A 63 0.46 12.52 7.82
CA ILE A 63 1.15 11.24 7.64
C ILE A 63 0.71 10.31 8.76
N PHE A 64 0.22 9.14 8.36
CA PHE A 64 -0.16 8.08 9.27
C PHE A 64 0.76 6.88 9.12
N ARG A 65 1.12 6.28 10.26
CA ARG A 65 1.96 5.07 10.35
C ARG A 65 1.22 3.95 11.07
N VAL A 66 1.44 2.74 10.59
CA VAL A 66 1.11 1.50 11.30
C VAL A 66 2.21 0.48 11.07
N GLY A 67 2.83 -0.03 12.14
CA GLY A 67 4.02 -0.87 12.02
C GLY A 67 5.14 -0.20 11.20
N GLY A 68 5.68 -0.89 10.21
CA GLY A 68 6.69 -0.37 9.28
C GLY A 68 6.13 0.42 8.09
N SER A 69 4.81 0.52 7.94
CA SER A 69 4.16 1.13 6.78
C SER A 69 3.57 2.49 7.11
N SER A 70 3.47 3.35 6.10
CA SER A 70 2.85 4.69 6.25
C SER A 70 2.19 5.14 4.95
N PHE A 71 1.26 6.09 5.08
CA PHE A 71 0.60 6.75 3.95
C PHE A 71 0.42 8.24 4.21
N ILE A 72 0.15 9.00 3.17
CA ILE A 72 -0.14 10.42 3.22
C ILE A 72 -1.64 10.62 3.00
N LEU A 73 -2.33 11.20 3.97
CA LEU A 73 -3.72 11.62 3.83
C LEU A 73 -3.75 13.04 3.29
N GLN A 74 -4.43 13.25 2.15
CA GLN A 74 -4.56 14.54 1.51
C GLN A 74 -5.87 15.21 1.92
N ASN A 75 -5.83 16.52 2.14
CA ASN A 75 -7.05 17.34 2.32
C ASN A 75 -7.67 17.66 0.94
N ARG A 76 -7.96 16.63 0.17
CA ARG A 76 -8.57 16.72 -1.16
C ARG A 76 -9.32 15.44 -1.48
N LEU A 77 -10.55 15.56 -1.97
CA LEU A 77 -11.32 14.43 -2.46
C LEU A 77 -11.16 14.30 -3.99
N GLU A 78 -10.73 13.12 -4.42
CA GLU A 78 -10.95 12.60 -5.76
C GLU A 78 -11.81 11.35 -5.61
N GLN A 79 -13.11 11.48 -5.83
CA GLN A 79 -14.08 10.43 -5.52
C GLN A 79 -13.77 9.12 -6.24
N GLN A 80 -13.43 9.18 -7.52
CA GLN A 80 -13.06 8.00 -8.30
C GLN A 80 -11.81 7.29 -7.73
N TRP A 81 -10.87 8.04 -7.17
CA TRP A 81 -9.72 7.48 -6.49
C TRP A 81 -10.12 6.79 -5.18
N ALA A 82 -10.89 7.49 -4.35
CA ALA A 82 -11.31 6.94 -3.07
C ALA A 82 -12.05 5.60 -3.24
N GLU A 83 -13.05 5.57 -4.11
CA GLU A 83 -13.93 4.42 -4.31
C GLU A 83 -13.24 3.25 -5.03
N ASN A 84 -12.13 3.50 -5.75
CA ASN A 84 -11.33 2.48 -6.41
C ASN A 84 -10.02 2.17 -5.69
N SER A 85 -9.71 2.87 -4.60
CA SER A 85 -8.49 2.60 -3.81
C SER A 85 -8.73 1.47 -2.82
N MET A 86 -7.80 0.52 -2.84
CA MET A 86 -7.75 -0.57 -1.87
C MET A 86 -6.40 -0.58 -1.18
N MET A 87 -6.44 -0.74 0.13
CA MET A 87 -5.26 -0.87 0.98
C MET A 87 -5.28 -2.21 1.68
N GLN A 88 -4.14 -2.86 1.78
CA GLN A 88 -4.01 -4.08 2.56
C GLN A 88 -3.07 -3.83 3.75
N LEU A 89 -3.56 -4.10 4.94
CA LEU A 89 -2.76 -4.13 6.16
C LEU A 89 -2.61 -5.58 6.60
N MET A 90 -1.37 -6.10 6.52
CA MET A 90 -1.06 -7.42 7.05
C MET A 90 -0.83 -7.31 8.55
N VAL A 91 -1.52 -8.14 9.32
CA VAL A 91 -1.46 -8.17 10.77
C VAL A 91 -1.15 -9.57 11.29
N ASP A 92 -0.52 -9.66 12.45
CA ASP A 92 -0.17 -10.93 13.08
C ASP A 92 -1.37 -11.52 13.84
N ASP A 93 -2.22 -10.67 14.41
CA ASP A 93 -3.40 -11.05 15.18
C ASP A 93 -4.65 -10.32 14.66
N LEU A 94 -5.35 -10.94 13.72
CA LEU A 94 -6.57 -10.38 13.14
C LEU A 94 -7.75 -10.41 14.12
N ASP A 95 -7.77 -11.32 15.07
CA ASP A 95 -8.86 -11.41 16.03
C ASP A 95 -8.78 -10.25 17.04
N ALA A 96 -7.57 -9.88 17.49
CA ALA A 96 -7.36 -8.67 18.30
C ALA A 96 -7.71 -7.39 17.52
N TRP A 97 -7.35 -7.30 16.25
CA TRP A 97 -7.75 -6.19 15.37
C TRP A 97 -9.25 -6.11 15.21
N TRP A 98 -9.91 -7.25 15.01
CA TRP A 98 -11.36 -7.30 14.86
C TRP A 98 -12.08 -6.86 16.13
N ALA A 99 -11.66 -7.35 17.30
CA ALA A 99 -12.21 -6.92 18.59
C ALA A 99 -12.11 -5.40 18.77
N ARG A 100 -10.99 -4.79 18.37
CA ARG A 100 -10.83 -3.34 18.36
C ARG A 100 -11.82 -2.67 17.40
N ILE A 101 -11.91 -3.14 16.13
CA ILE A 101 -12.81 -2.58 15.12
C ILE A 101 -14.26 -2.61 15.61
N GLU A 102 -14.71 -3.71 16.20
CA GLU A 102 -16.06 -3.84 16.76
C GLU A 102 -16.31 -2.82 17.87
N SER A 103 -15.34 -2.65 18.78
CA SER A 103 -15.47 -1.71 19.91
C SER A 103 -15.55 -0.25 19.50
N LEU A 104 -15.10 0.10 18.29
CA LEU A 104 -15.09 1.47 17.79
C LEU A 104 -16.45 1.94 17.25
N HIS A 105 -17.40 1.03 17.00
CA HIS A 105 -18.71 1.36 16.44
C HIS A 105 -18.60 2.32 15.24
N LEU A 106 -17.76 1.95 14.26
CA LEU A 106 -17.31 2.83 13.17
C LEU A 106 -18.46 3.40 12.35
N LYS A 107 -19.53 2.63 12.16
CA LYS A 107 -20.72 3.10 11.44
C LYS A 107 -21.39 4.28 12.15
N GLU A 108 -21.56 4.18 13.44
CA GLU A 108 -22.24 5.17 14.27
C GLU A 108 -21.39 6.43 14.47
N HIS A 109 -20.09 6.26 14.68
CA HIS A 109 -19.19 7.35 14.99
C HIS A 109 -18.66 8.10 13.77
N PHE A 110 -18.51 7.40 12.64
CA PHE A 110 -17.87 7.96 11.44
C PHE A 110 -18.75 7.93 10.18
N GLY A 111 -19.97 7.37 10.27
CA GLY A 111 -20.89 7.30 9.13
C GLY A 111 -20.43 6.38 7.99
N VAL A 112 -19.51 5.46 8.27
CA VAL A 112 -18.99 4.52 7.29
C VAL A 112 -19.84 3.25 7.19
N PRO A 113 -19.75 2.46 6.11
CA PRO A 113 -20.38 1.15 6.07
C PRO A 113 -19.95 0.26 7.24
N SER A 114 -20.86 -0.60 7.70
CA SER A 114 -20.52 -1.59 8.74
C SER A 114 -19.33 -2.43 8.31
N PRO A 115 -18.27 -2.56 9.14
CA PRO A 115 -17.15 -3.45 8.85
C PRO A 115 -17.64 -4.89 8.63
N LYS A 116 -16.92 -5.63 7.78
CA LYS A 116 -17.18 -7.06 7.57
C LYS A 116 -16.19 -7.88 8.39
N LYS A 117 -16.74 -8.84 9.15
CA LYS A 117 -15.92 -9.70 10.02
C LYS A 117 -14.88 -10.51 9.23
N PRO A 118 -13.84 -11.00 9.93
CA PRO A 118 -12.82 -11.85 9.32
C PRO A 118 -13.40 -13.12 8.69
N GLU A 119 -13.11 -13.32 7.41
CA GLU A 119 -13.47 -14.54 6.66
C GLU A 119 -12.28 -15.03 5.86
N LEU A 120 -12.15 -16.36 5.71
CA LEU A 120 -11.12 -16.96 4.87
C LEU A 120 -11.49 -16.72 3.40
N GLN A 121 -10.56 -16.13 2.67
CA GLN A 121 -10.71 -15.83 1.26
C GLN A 121 -10.11 -16.94 0.38
N PRO A 122 -10.57 -17.08 -0.88
CA PRO A 122 -10.06 -18.11 -1.78
C PRO A 122 -8.55 -18.08 -2.02
N TRP A 123 -7.92 -16.91 -1.84
CA TRP A 123 -6.47 -16.74 -1.97
C TRP A 123 -5.68 -17.01 -0.69
N GLY A 124 -6.31 -17.60 0.34
CA GLY A 124 -5.63 -18.13 1.53
C GLY A 124 -5.43 -17.16 2.70
N LEU A 125 -5.87 -15.90 2.59
CA LEU A 125 -5.83 -14.95 3.71
C LEU A 125 -7.16 -14.94 4.47
N ARG A 126 -7.13 -14.77 5.79
CA ARG A 126 -8.28 -14.31 6.56
C ARG A 126 -8.34 -12.79 6.45
N VAL A 127 -9.48 -12.22 6.07
CA VAL A 127 -9.61 -10.79 5.80
C VAL A 127 -10.86 -10.22 6.46
N ALA A 128 -10.69 -9.13 7.22
CA ALA A 128 -11.76 -8.22 7.61
C ALA A 128 -11.76 -7.00 6.68
N TYR A 129 -12.94 -6.46 6.40
CA TYR A 129 -13.06 -5.30 5.51
C TYR A 129 -13.56 -4.09 6.28
N VAL A 130 -12.88 -2.97 6.10
CA VAL A 130 -13.22 -1.66 6.66
C VAL A 130 -13.18 -0.63 5.55
N VAL A 131 -14.18 0.24 5.48
CA VAL A 131 -14.21 1.37 4.53
C VAL A 131 -13.97 2.65 5.32
N ASP A 132 -13.08 3.51 4.85
CA ASP A 132 -12.83 4.79 5.48
C ASP A 132 -13.92 5.83 5.14
N PRO A 133 -13.95 7.02 5.80
CA PRO A 133 -14.94 8.06 5.54
C PRO A 133 -14.95 8.62 4.13
N SER A 134 -13.93 8.33 3.32
CA SER A 134 -13.80 8.79 1.93
C SER A 134 -14.15 7.72 0.90
N GLY A 135 -14.32 6.46 1.33
CA GLY A 135 -14.65 5.32 0.48
C GLY A 135 -13.47 4.38 0.19
N VAL A 136 -12.28 4.63 0.75
CA VAL A 136 -11.12 3.75 0.59
C VAL A 136 -11.37 2.42 1.32
N LEU A 137 -11.22 1.31 0.60
CA LEU A 137 -11.40 -0.02 1.15
C LEU A 137 -10.11 -0.52 1.79
N TRP A 138 -10.18 -0.92 3.06
CA TRP A 138 -9.10 -1.56 3.78
C TRP A 138 -9.35 -3.06 3.95
N HIS A 139 -8.39 -3.87 3.54
CA HIS A 139 -8.28 -5.27 3.85
C HIS A 139 -7.36 -5.42 5.07
N ILE A 140 -7.91 -5.68 6.24
CA ILE A 140 -7.12 -6.05 7.41
C ILE A 140 -6.96 -7.56 7.35
N ALA A 141 -5.75 -8.04 7.07
CA ALA A 141 -5.52 -9.40 6.63
C ALA A 141 -4.47 -10.11 7.49
N GLN A 142 -4.69 -11.40 7.72
CA GLN A 142 -3.75 -12.29 8.39
C GLN A 142 -3.47 -13.50 7.50
N ARG A 143 -2.22 -13.93 7.45
CA ARG A 143 -1.85 -15.19 6.82
C ARG A 143 -2.40 -16.35 7.65
N ARG A 144 -2.84 -17.40 6.96
CA ARG A 144 -3.16 -18.65 7.62
C ARG A 144 -1.84 -19.28 8.10
N ASP A 145 -1.79 -19.69 9.38
CA ASP A 145 -0.62 -20.36 9.94
C ASP A 145 -0.22 -21.55 9.07
N GLY A 146 1.04 -21.62 8.66
CA GLY A 146 1.62 -22.75 7.91
C GLY A 146 1.67 -22.58 6.39
N VAL A 147 1.25 -21.47 5.79
CA VAL A 147 1.43 -21.20 4.36
C VAL A 147 2.53 -20.16 4.18
N VAL A 148 3.77 -20.63 4.07
CA VAL A 148 4.89 -19.82 3.57
C VAL A 148 4.77 -19.80 2.05
N HIS A 149 4.24 -18.73 1.47
CA HIS A 149 4.46 -18.43 0.07
C HIS A 149 5.61 -17.42 0.01
N ASP A 150 6.78 -17.90 -0.40
CA ASP A 150 7.85 -17.05 -0.90
C ASP A 150 7.31 -16.30 -2.13
N LEU A 151 7.24 -14.97 -2.03
CA LEU A 151 7.02 -14.06 -3.14
C LEU A 151 8.36 -13.51 -3.59
#